data_3fa9e9e0858eca16b99ba436e525c6c8
#
_entry.id   3fa9e9e0858eca16b99ba436e525c6c8
#
_cell.length_a   1.000
_cell.length_b   1.000
_cell.length_c   1.000
_cell.angle_alpha   90.00
_cell.angle_beta   90.00
_cell.angle_gamma   90.00
#
_symmetry.space_group_name_H-M   'P 1'
#
loop_
_entity.id
_entity.type
_entity.pdbx_description
1 polymer ?
#
loop_
_entity_poly.entity_id
_entity_poly.type
_entity_poly.pdbx_seq_one_letter_code
_entity_poly.pdbx_strand_id
1 'polypeptide(L)'
;MELKALDQRQAGILLPLFSLPGKHGIGDLGKEAYEFVDLSAQAGFSIWQILPLNPSSSGNSPYTPYSSFAGDEIYISLELLKDWHLLDEVPNYLQDLKRVDYKRVRLFKDRYLRKAYQVFLKDKELKKEYRTFVKGTFWLKKYARFMALNKANEGLPLVYWNDEYQNIKASNEAIEAESDYIQFLQYIFVKQFNLLKIHAHQKGISIMGDLPLYVGDDSADVYEYRKCFQLDDKFYPKFVSGASPDYFSKDGQLWGHPLYDWDYLKKTRYNFWIKRLKWNNEIFDILRVDHFRAFDTYWSVPYGSATAREGKWIEGPSYHFLDSVYKQLPKLNMIVEDLGELRPQVHELRDHYDLLGMKVMQFSFGEDERKVKYKIPQHCVVYTGTHDNATLKQWYEELDDKERMKEIMKGLGYIGENLVEDMLAYTLECDAVISIVPLQDLLGYGKEARINLPGTVGPHNWSYKLTSFDDYQNQIQIIQKMLKKAKR
;
A
#
# COMPACT_ATOMS: atom_id res chain seq x y z
N MET A 1 12.83 20.38 -7.96
CA MET A 1 11.73 20.65 -8.92
C MET A 1 10.45 20.81 -8.12
N GLU A 2 9.47 21.56 -8.64
CA GLU A 2 8.14 21.62 -8.04
C GLU A 2 7.37 20.34 -8.35
N LEU A 3 6.66 19.79 -7.37
CA LEU A 3 5.82 18.61 -7.58
C LEU A 3 4.57 18.99 -8.36
N LYS A 4 4.12 18.14 -9.29
CA LYS A 4 2.90 18.37 -10.04
C LYS A 4 1.66 18.20 -9.15
N ALA A 5 0.66 19.07 -9.31
CA ALA A 5 -0.64 18.92 -8.67
C ALA A 5 -1.45 17.77 -9.31
N LEU A 6 -2.48 17.26 -8.58
CA LEU A 6 -3.27 16.11 -9.06
C LEU A 6 -4.11 16.41 -10.31
N ASP A 7 -4.43 17.67 -10.58
CA ASP A 7 -5.18 18.12 -11.77
C ASP A 7 -4.28 18.32 -13.00
N GLN A 8 -2.96 18.19 -12.85
CA GLN A 8 -2.01 18.29 -13.95
C GLN A 8 -1.80 16.93 -14.62
N ARG A 9 -1.79 16.93 -15.97
CA ARG A 9 -1.52 15.71 -16.74
C ARG A 9 -0.14 15.14 -16.44
N GLN A 10 -0.10 13.88 -15.97
CA GLN A 10 1.15 13.26 -15.51
C GLN A 10 1.10 11.74 -15.60
N ALA A 11 2.29 11.13 -15.53
CA ALA A 11 2.45 9.68 -15.48
C ALA A 11 3.13 9.25 -14.18
N GLY A 12 2.70 8.11 -13.67
CA GLY A 12 3.29 7.42 -12.54
C GLY A 12 3.71 6.00 -12.87
N ILE A 13 4.57 5.48 -12.04
CA ILE A 13 5.03 4.09 -12.07
C ILE A 13 4.66 3.41 -10.76
N LEU A 14 4.08 2.20 -10.84
CA LEU A 14 3.77 1.38 -9.67
C LEU A 14 4.84 0.33 -9.50
N LEU A 15 5.52 0.35 -8.37
CA LEU A 15 6.42 -0.71 -7.93
C LEU A 15 6.46 -0.75 -6.40
N PRO A 16 6.05 -1.87 -5.77
CA PRO A 16 6.18 -2.02 -4.31
C PRO A 16 7.63 -1.89 -3.85
N LEU A 17 7.85 -1.31 -2.68
CA LEU A 17 9.20 -1.15 -2.13
C LEU A 17 9.92 -2.50 -1.99
N PHE A 18 9.22 -3.56 -1.54
CA PHE A 18 9.80 -4.90 -1.42
C PHE A 18 10.25 -5.50 -2.77
N SER A 19 9.69 -5.00 -3.89
CA SER A 19 10.00 -5.48 -5.24
C SER A 19 11.27 -4.87 -5.85
N LEU A 20 11.86 -3.86 -5.22
CA LEU A 20 13.15 -3.32 -5.66
C LEU A 20 14.25 -4.40 -5.55
N PRO A 21 15.32 -4.33 -6.34
CA PRO A 21 16.54 -5.09 -6.05
C PRO A 21 17.01 -4.78 -4.62
N GLY A 22 17.76 -5.68 -4.02
CA GLY A 22 18.29 -5.43 -2.69
C GLY A 22 19.27 -6.50 -2.26
N LYS A 23 20.36 -6.11 -1.62
CA LYS A 23 21.44 -6.99 -1.17
C LYS A 23 21.06 -7.89 -0.01
N HIS A 24 19.94 -7.62 0.66
CA HIS A 24 19.50 -8.32 1.85
C HIS A 24 18.19 -9.09 1.65
N GLY A 25 17.90 -9.50 0.41
CA GLY A 25 16.78 -10.38 0.07
C GLY A 25 15.42 -9.69 -0.09
N ILE A 26 15.37 -8.37 0.04
CA ILE A 26 14.19 -7.51 -0.13
C ILE A 26 14.63 -6.14 -0.61
N GLY A 27 13.77 -5.44 -1.37
CA GLY A 27 13.94 -4.02 -1.59
C GLY A 27 13.71 -3.23 -0.29
N ASP A 28 14.54 -2.22 -0.04
CA ASP A 28 14.47 -1.41 1.18
C ASP A 28 14.73 0.08 0.90
N LEU A 29 14.78 0.88 1.95
CA LEU A 29 14.97 2.34 1.88
C LEU A 29 16.43 2.77 1.56
N GLY A 30 17.22 1.85 1.01
CA GLY A 30 18.62 2.05 0.66
C GLY A 30 18.86 2.53 -0.76
N LYS A 31 20.09 2.30 -1.22
CA LYS A 31 20.61 2.78 -2.50
C LYS A 31 19.70 2.50 -3.68
N GLU A 32 19.12 1.31 -3.75
CA GLU A 32 18.28 0.86 -4.86
C GLU A 32 16.96 1.65 -4.92
N ALA A 33 16.43 2.13 -3.78
CA ALA A 33 15.27 3.01 -3.78
C ALA A 33 15.61 4.41 -4.35
N TYR A 34 16.78 4.95 -4.03
CA TYR A 34 17.26 6.21 -4.61
C TYR A 34 17.52 6.07 -6.12
N GLU A 35 18.14 4.98 -6.53
CA GLU A 35 18.38 4.66 -7.94
C GLU A 35 17.07 4.52 -8.72
N PHE A 36 16.06 3.88 -8.15
CA PHE A 36 14.73 3.78 -8.78
C PHE A 36 14.08 5.14 -8.96
N VAL A 37 14.18 6.04 -7.99
CA VAL A 37 13.73 7.43 -8.11
C VAL A 37 14.45 8.14 -9.26
N ASP A 38 15.78 8.01 -9.35
CA ASP A 38 16.59 8.65 -10.40
C ASP A 38 16.22 8.13 -11.79
N LEU A 39 16.08 6.82 -11.96
CA LEU A 39 15.67 6.18 -13.22
C LEU A 39 14.24 6.59 -13.60
N SER A 40 13.31 6.64 -12.65
CA SER A 40 11.93 7.04 -12.90
C SER A 40 11.82 8.51 -13.33
N ALA A 41 12.57 9.39 -12.69
CA ALA A 41 12.66 10.80 -13.09
C ALA A 41 13.30 10.95 -14.48
N GLN A 42 14.38 10.21 -14.76
CA GLN A 42 15.02 10.16 -16.07
C GLN A 42 14.05 9.65 -17.14
N ALA A 43 13.24 8.64 -16.85
CA ALA A 43 12.23 8.14 -17.78
C ALA A 43 11.09 9.14 -18.05
N GLY A 44 10.89 10.14 -17.19
CA GLY A 44 9.86 11.19 -17.31
C GLY A 44 8.64 10.98 -16.42
N PHE A 45 8.66 10.02 -15.51
CA PHE A 45 7.61 9.86 -14.51
C PHE A 45 7.67 10.97 -13.45
N SER A 46 6.53 11.28 -12.83
CA SER A 46 6.41 12.25 -11.74
C SER A 46 5.74 11.66 -10.48
N ILE A 47 5.28 10.42 -10.53
CA ILE A 47 4.70 9.69 -9.40
C ILE A 47 5.35 8.31 -9.28
N TRP A 48 5.77 7.96 -8.07
CA TRP A 48 6.06 6.58 -7.69
C TRP A 48 4.98 6.09 -6.73
N GLN A 49 4.13 5.18 -7.19
CA GLN A 49 3.15 4.52 -6.35
C GLN A 49 3.77 3.29 -5.69
N ILE A 50 3.65 3.23 -4.37
CA ILE A 50 4.05 2.09 -3.55
C ILE A 50 2.84 1.46 -2.87
N LEU A 51 3.00 0.23 -2.38
CA LEU A 51 2.00 -0.44 -1.54
C LEU A 51 2.17 -0.04 -0.07
N PRO A 52 1.22 -0.39 0.84
CA PRO A 52 1.33 -0.05 2.25
C PRO A 52 2.66 -0.52 2.84
N LEU A 53 3.31 0.36 3.61
CA LEU A 53 4.62 0.09 4.23
C LEU A 53 4.50 -0.38 5.68
N ASN A 54 3.30 -0.66 6.14
CA ASN A 54 3.04 -1.04 7.52
C ASN A 54 3.49 -2.48 7.81
N PRO A 55 3.87 -2.80 9.06
CA PRO A 55 4.22 -4.17 9.44
C PRO A 55 3.03 -5.09 9.22
N SER A 56 3.20 -6.12 8.40
CA SER A 56 2.14 -7.09 8.10
C SER A 56 2.04 -8.18 9.16
N SER A 57 0.81 -8.60 9.44
CA SER A 57 0.54 -9.73 10.33
C SER A 57 0.67 -11.07 9.60
N SER A 58 -0.41 -11.74 9.28
CA SER A 58 -0.39 -13.03 8.60
C SER A 58 -0.27 -12.89 7.07
N GLY A 59 0.33 -13.91 6.41
CA GLY A 59 0.36 -14.01 4.95
C GLY A 59 1.21 -12.97 4.22
N ASN A 60 1.96 -12.13 4.93
CA ASN A 60 2.76 -11.02 4.39
C ASN A 60 1.95 -10.01 3.56
N SER A 61 0.62 -10.01 3.69
CA SER A 61 -0.23 -9.04 3.00
C SER A 61 -0.05 -7.65 3.61
N PRO A 62 0.31 -6.63 2.83
CA PRO A 62 0.42 -5.26 3.32
C PRO A 62 -0.95 -4.66 3.72
N TYR A 63 -2.05 -5.34 3.33
CA TYR A 63 -3.42 -4.92 3.65
C TYR A 63 -3.94 -5.50 4.97
N THR A 64 -3.14 -6.30 5.68
CA THR A 64 -3.44 -6.79 7.03
C THR A 64 -2.37 -6.30 8.01
N PRO A 65 -2.31 -4.99 8.30
CA PRO A 65 -1.24 -4.41 9.08
C PRO A 65 -1.43 -4.60 10.59
N TYR A 66 -0.30 -4.73 11.31
CA TYR A 66 -0.27 -4.61 12.77
C TYR A 66 -0.51 -3.18 13.27
N SER A 67 -0.38 -2.18 12.40
CA SER A 67 -0.61 -0.77 12.74
C SER A 67 -0.88 0.05 11.49
N SER A 68 -1.82 1.00 11.58
CA SER A 68 -2.08 2.01 10.55
C SER A 68 -1.06 3.15 10.51
N PHE A 69 -0.08 3.15 11.43
CA PHE A 69 0.84 4.27 11.64
C PHE A 69 2.30 3.86 11.47
N ALA A 70 2.68 2.68 11.97
CA ALA A 70 4.06 2.23 11.99
C ALA A 70 4.55 1.81 10.60
N GLY A 71 5.84 2.00 10.34
CA GLY A 71 6.52 1.41 9.20
C GLY A 71 7.12 0.05 9.53
N ASP A 72 7.16 -0.85 8.56
CA ASP A 72 7.77 -2.18 8.72
C ASP A 72 9.30 -2.05 8.76
N GLU A 73 9.91 -2.49 9.85
CA GLU A 73 11.35 -2.49 10.05
C GLU A 73 12.12 -3.30 9.01
N ILE A 74 11.46 -4.19 8.30
CA ILE A 74 12.05 -4.98 7.22
C ILE A 74 12.59 -4.08 6.08
N TYR A 75 12.02 -2.88 5.93
CA TYR A 75 12.43 -1.91 4.93
C TYR A 75 13.60 -1.02 5.38
N ILE A 76 14.06 -1.11 6.62
CA ILE A 76 15.24 -0.36 7.07
C ILE A 76 16.48 -0.84 6.28
N SER A 77 17.18 0.08 5.63
CA SER A 77 18.43 -0.19 4.95
C SER A 77 19.57 -0.37 5.96
N LEU A 78 20.19 -1.53 5.94
CA LEU A 78 21.38 -1.81 6.75
C LEU A 78 22.62 -1.08 6.21
N GLU A 79 22.68 -0.80 4.90
CA GLU A 79 23.77 -0.03 4.32
C GLU A 79 23.76 1.42 4.81
N LEU A 80 22.60 2.07 4.87
CA LEU A 80 22.49 3.41 5.46
C LEU A 80 22.88 3.42 6.96
N LEU A 81 22.58 2.35 7.70
CA LEU A 81 23.06 2.24 9.09
C LEU A 81 24.57 2.12 9.18
N LYS A 82 25.21 1.47 8.21
CA LYS A 82 26.68 1.44 8.08
C LYS A 82 27.23 2.83 7.76
N ASP A 83 26.64 3.54 6.82
CA ASP A 83 27.03 4.90 6.45
C ASP A 83 26.87 5.89 7.64
N TRP A 84 25.94 5.63 8.54
CA TRP A 84 25.75 6.36 9.80
C TRP A 84 26.61 5.85 10.95
N HIS A 85 27.56 4.95 10.69
CA HIS A 85 28.45 4.33 11.68
C HIS A 85 27.72 3.59 12.82
N LEU A 86 26.49 3.13 12.58
CA LEU A 86 25.74 2.28 13.50
C LEU A 86 26.03 0.78 13.28
N LEU A 87 26.69 0.45 12.16
CA LEU A 87 27.18 -0.88 11.82
C LEU A 87 28.55 -0.77 11.17
N ASP A 88 29.43 -1.73 11.44
CA ASP A 88 30.75 -1.81 10.79
C ASP A 88 30.64 -2.42 9.40
N GLU A 89 30.09 -3.64 9.33
CA GLU A 89 29.92 -4.39 8.09
C GLU A 89 28.59 -5.13 8.04
N VAL A 90 28.04 -5.26 6.83
CA VAL A 90 26.86 -6.06 6.56
C VAL A 90 27.11 -6.90 5.32
N PRO A 91 27.11 -8.24 5.40
CA PRO A 91 27.31 -9.10 4.24
C PRO A 91 26.09 -9.07 3.32
N ASN A 92 26.31 -9.25 2.02
CA ASN A 92 25.23 -9.52 1.09
C ASN A 92 24.54 -10.83 1.47
N TYR A 93 23.20 -10.83 1.39
CA TYR A 93 22.40 -11.97 1.79
C TYR A 93 21.12 -12.06 0.96
N LEU A 94 20.93 -13.19 0.27
CA LEU A 94 19.74 -13.45 -0.55
C LEU A 94 19.50 -12.43 -1.70
N GLN A 95 20.54 -11.77 -2.19
CA GLN A 95 20.39 -10.71 -3.22
C GLN A 95 19.83 -11.23 -4.55
N ASP A 96 20.15 -12.46 -4.92
CA ASP A 96 19.80 -13.06 -6.22
C ASP A 96 18.38 -13.68 -6.24
N LEU A 97 17.66 -13.66 -5.12
CA LEU A 97 16.31 -14.18 -5.07
C LEU A 97 15.38 -13.30 -5.87
N LYS A 98 14.55 -13.92 -6.74
CA LYS A 98 13.46 -13.28 -7.47
C LYS A 98 12.18 -13.12 -6.63
N ARG A 99 12.16 -13.66 -5.42
CA ARG A 99 11.07 -13.58 -4.46
C ARG A 99 11.60 -13.38 -3.06
N VAL A 100 10.87 -12.55 -2.29
CA VAL A 100 11.21 -12.26 -0.90
C VAL A 100 10.90 -13.47 -0.01
N ASP A 101 11.91 -13.95 0.72
CA ASP A 101 11.72 -14.87 1.85
C ASP A 101 11.64 -14.04 3.14
N TYR A 102 10.45 -13.58 3.47
CA TYR A 102 10.22 -12.69 4.61
C TYR A 102 10.77 -13.22 5.92
N LYS A 103 10.59 -14.52 6.20
CA LYS A 103 11.07 -15.14 7.44
C LYS A 103 12.58 -15.05 7.55
N ARG A 104 13.31 -15.42 6.49
CA ARG A 104 14.75 -15.36 6.48
C ARG A 104 15.28 -13.93 6.52
N VAL A 105 14.64 -13.02 5.79
CA VAL A 105 15.03 -11.61 5.76
C VAL A 105 14.83 -10.97 7.14
N ARG A 106 13.68 -11.20 7.82
CA ARG A 106 13.43 -10.67 9.16
C ARG A 106 14.47 -11.15 10.16
N LEU A 107 14.75 -12.46 10.20
CA LEU A 107 15.78 -13.03 11.09
C LEU A 107 17.17 -12.44 10.83
N PHE A 108 17.54 -12.27 9.56
CA PHE A 108 18.80 -11.65 9.18
C PHE A 108 18.87 -10.18 9.61
N LYS A 109 17.86 -9.37 9.23
CA LYS A 109 17.85 -7.93 9.55
C LYS A 109 17.78 -7.66 11.04
N ASP A 110 16.93 -8.36 11.82
CA ASP A 110 16.83 -8.17 13.27
C ASP A 110 18.18 -8.33 13.97
N ARG A 111 18.99 -9.31 13.55
CA ARG A 111 20.34 -9.50 14.11
C ARG A 111 21.23 -8.24 13.98
N TYR A 112 21.17 -7.55 12.82
CA TYR A 112 21.96 -6.35 12.58
C TYR A 112 21.31 -5.11 13.17
N LEU A 113 20.00 -5.02 13.15
CA LEU A 113 19.24 -3.93 13.77
C LEU A 113 19.49 -3.88 15.29
N ARG A 114 19.55 -5.02 15.97
CA ARG A 114 19.93 -5.07 17.38
C ARG A 114 21.37 -4.63 17.63
N LYS A 115 22.33 -4.96 16.77
CA LYS A 115 23.69 -4.44 16.87
C LYS A 115 23.72 -2.92 16.71
N ALA A 116 23.02 -2.39 15.68
CA ALA A 116 22.89 -0.95 15.47
C ALA A 116 22.28 -0.25 16.67
N TYR A 117 21.26 -0.84 17.32
CA TYR A 117 20.67 -0.32 18.53
C TYR A 117 21.67 -0.19 19.68
N GLN A 118 22.55 -1.18 19.88
CA GLN A 118 23.58 -1.12 20.92
C GLN A 118 24.61 0.01 20.70
N VAL A 119 24.93 0.32 19.43
CA VAL A 119 25.80 1.46 19.07
C VAL A 119 25.03 2.76 19.28
N PHE A 120 23.79 2.86 18.80
CA PHE A 120 22.91 4.00 18.98
C PHE A 120 22.76 4.41 20.47
N LEU A 121 22.68 3.45 21.38
CA LEU A 121 22.56 3.73 22.81
C LEU A 121 23.75 4.54 23.36
N LYS A 122 24.87 4.63 22.65
CA LYS A 122 26.07 5.38 23.02
C LYS A 122 26.17 6.72 22.27
N ASP A 123 25.41 6.91 21.17
CA ASP A 123 25.43 8.11 20.35
C ASP A 123 24.57 9.23 20.96
N LYS A 124 25.21 10.34 21.34
CA LYS A 124 24.55 11.47 22.01
C LYS A 124 23.71 12.31 21.03
N GLU A 125 24.17 12.50 19.80
CA GLU A 125 23.51 13.36 18.80
C GLU A 125 22.25 12.67 18.24
N LEU A 126 22.36 11.42 17.83
CA LEU A 126 21.20 10.65 17.39
C LEU A 126 20.14 10.51 18.49
N LYS A 127 20.58 10.36 19.75
CA LYS A 127 19.64 10.35 20.90
C LYS A 127 18.88 11.67 21.08
N LYS A 128 19.44 12.80 20.70
CA LYS A 128 18.74 14.08 20.76
C LYS A 128 17.61 14.16 19.74
N GLU A 129 17.89 13.79 18.49
CA GLU A 129 16.87 13.71 17.44
C GLU A 129 15.79 12.69 17.80
N TYR A 130 16.20 11.49 18.24
CA TYR A 130 15.31 10.43 18.69
C TYR A 130 14.34 10.90 19.79
N ARG A 131 14.81 11.61 20.81
CA ARG A 131 13.94 12.14 21.86
C ARG A 131 12.89 13.09 21.31
N THR A 132 13.24 13.92 20.34
CA THR A 132 12.31 14.81 19.65
C THR A 132 11.25 14.03 18.90
N PHE A 133 11.67 13.00 18.16
CA PHE A 133 10.76 12.09 17.44
C PHE A 133 9.79 11.37 18.40
N VAL A 134 10.30 10.76 19.46
CA VAL A 134 9.47 10.05 20.47
C VAL A 134 8.45 10.98 21.11
N LYS A 135 8.84 12.23 21.41
CA LYS A 135 7.93 13.22 22.01
C LYS A 135 6.86 13.69 21.02
N GLY A 136 7.20 13.81 19.74
CA GLY A 136 6.29 14.29 18.69
C GLY A 136 5.36 13.25 18.11
N THR A 137 5.67 11.95 18.28
CA THR A 137 4.96 10.85 17.60
C THR A 137 3.94 10.18 18.53
N PHE A 138 2.68 10.58 18.44
CA PHE A 138 1.60 10.23 19.38
C PHE A 138 1.28 8.74 19.48
N TRP A 139 1.52 7.97 18.42
CA TRP A 139 1.20 6.54 18.35
C TRP A 139 2.35 5.63 18.77
N LEU A 140 3.59 6.14 18.74
CA LEU A 140 4.81 5.35 18.81
C LEU A 140 4.91 4.45 20.05
N LYS A 141 4.74 5.02 21.23
CA LYS A 141 4.84 4.26 22.48
C LYS A 141 3.79 3.16 22.59
N LYS A 142 2.59 3.42 22.10
CA LYS A 142 1.48 2.47 22.10
C LYS A 142 1.77 1.29 21.18
N TYR A 143 2.19 1.58 19.94
CA TYR A 143 2.61 0.57 18.98
C TYR A 143 3.79 -0.26 19.49
N ALA A 144 4.84 0.40 19.96
CA ALA A 144 6.05 -0.28 20.41
C ALA A 144 5.76 -1.23 21.60
N ARG A 145 4.90 -0.80 22.51
CA ARG A 145 4.46 -1.63 23.61
C ARG A 145 3.61 -2.81 23.14
N PHE A 146 2.64 -2.58 22.23
CA PHE A 146 1.86 -3.66 21.65
C PHE A 146 2.76 -4.73 21.02
N MET A 147 3.74 -4.33 20.20
CA MET A 147 4.66 -5.27 19.58
C MET A 147 5.56 -6.00 20.59
N ALA A 148 5.96 -5.33 21.67
CA ALA A 148 6.70 -5.99 22.76
C ALA A 148 5.84 -7.03 23.49
N LEU A 149 4.56 -6.74 23.71
CA LEU A 149 3.59 -7.68 24.26
C LEU A 149 3.30 -8.84 23.30
N ASN A 150 3.13 -8.54 22.02
CA ASN A 150 2.93 -9.56 20.96
C ASN A 150 4.10 -10.55 20.95
N LYS A 151 5.32 -10.04 21.01
CA LYS A 151 6.52 -10.86 21.11
C LYS A 151 6.57 -11.69 22.41
N ALA A 152 6.19 -11.11 23.55
CA ALA A 152 6.14 -11.81 24.82
C ALA A 152 5.07 -12.94 24.83
N ASN A 153 4.06 -12.83 23.97
CA ASN A 153 3.05 -13.85 23.72
C ASN A 153 3.37 -14.72 22.48
N GLU A 154 4.63 -14.77 22.04
CA GLU A 154 5.11 -15.62 20.92
C GLU A 154 4.38 -15.38 19.59
N GLY A 155 3.82 -14.17 19.39
CA GLY A 155 3.04 -13.82 18.22
C GLY A 155 1.65 -14.46 18.14
N LEU A 156 1.14 -14.96 19.25
CA LEU A 156 -0.23 -15.46 19.33
C LEU A 156 -1.25 -14.35 19.04
N PRO A 157 -2.40 -14.67 18.44
CA PRO A 157 -3.50 -13.74 18.28
C PRO A 157 -3.92 -13.09 19.60
N LEU A 158 -4.28 -11.80 19.57
CA LEU A 158 -4.65 -10.98 20.73
C LEU A 158 -5.70 -11.63 21.63
N VAL A 159 -6.66 -12.34 21.02
CA VAL A 159 -7.74 -13.04 21.73
C VAL A 159 -7.25 -14.18 22.63
N TYR A 160 -6.04 -14.69 22.40
CA TYR A 160 -5.40 -15.75 23.20
C TYR A 160 -4.39 -15.23 24.22
N TRP A 161 -4.17 -13.91 24.28
CA TRP A 161 -3.28 -13.35 25.29
C TRP A 161 -3.86 -13.52 26.70
N ASN A 162 -2.98 -13.64 27.69
CA ASN A 162 -3.38 -13.64 29.10
C ASN A 162 -4.09 -12.33 29.46
N ASP A 163 -5.03 -12.37 30.41
CA ASP A 163 -5.78 -11.20 30.88
C ASP A 163 -4.86 -10.04 31.30
N GLU A 164 -3.69 -10.34 31.88
CA GLU A 164 -2.68 -9.36 32.23
C GLU A 164 -2.20 -8.59 30.98
N TYR A 165 -1.89 -9.30 29.90
CA TYR A 165 -1.37 -8.70 28.66
C TYR A 165 -2.46 -8.10 27.76
N GLN A 166 -3.70 -8.55 27.89
CA GLN A 166 -4.85 -7.87 27.30
C GLN A 166 -5.12 -6.53 27.97
N ASN A 167 -4.53 -6.27 29.14
CA ASN A 167 -4.59 -4.98 29.82
C ASN A 167 -3.54 -4.03 29.25
N ILE A 168 -3.99 -2.89 28.73
CA ILE A 168 -3.15 -1.83 28.17
C ILE A 168 -2.04 -1.34 29.13
N LYS A 169 -2.16 -1.59 30.41
CA LYS A 169 -1.18 -1.19 31.45
C LYS A 169 -0.15 -2.26 31.80
N ALA A 170 -0.27 -3.47 31.27
CA ALA A 170 0.69 -4.54 31.54
C ALA A 170 2.11 -4.13 31.13
N SER A 171 3.08 -4.26 32.00
CA SER A 171 4.48 -3.94 31.73
C SER A 171 5.40 -4.66 32.70
N ASN A 172 6.58 -4.97 32.23
CA ASN A 172 7.72 -5.41 33.02
C ASN A 172 9.02 -4.94 32.34
N GLU A 173 10.17 -5.14 33.00
CA GLU A 173 11.47 -4.68 32.50
C GLU A 173 11.78 -5.20 31.07
N ALA A 174 11.45 -6.45 30.76
CA ALA A 174 11.70 -7.05 29.44
C ALA A 174 10.81 -6.43 28.35
N ILE A 175 9.54 -6.15 28.67
CA ILE A 175 8.60 -5.49 27.77
C ILE A 175 9.05 -4.05 27.50
N GLU A 176 9.47 -3.30 28.53
CA GLU A 176 9.96 -1.93 28.34
C GLU A 176 11.24 -1.91 27.50
N ALA A 177 12.21 -2.81 27.75
CA ALA A 177 13.43 -2.90 26.97
C ALA A 177 13.16 -3.23 25.48
N GLU A 178 12.23 -4.14 25.19
CA GLU A 178 11.84 -4.45 23.82
C GLU A 178 11.06 -3.29 23.18
N SER A 179 10.19 -2.62 23.95
CA SER A 179 9.47 -1.42 23.50
C SER A 179 10.43 -0.29 23.11
N ASP A 180 11.49 -0.07 23.89
CA ASP A 180 12.51 0.94 23.55
C ASP A 180 13.26 0.59 22.26
N TYR A 181 13.57 -0.68 22.04
CA TYR A 181 14.15 -1.15 20.80
C TYR A 181 13.21 -0.90 19.60
N ILE A 182 11.93 -1.22 19.73
CA ILE A 182 10.94 -1.00 18.66
C ILE A 182 10.76 0.50 18.38
N GLN A 183 10.77 1.37 19.41
CA GLN A 183 10.75 2.82 19.20
C GLN A 183 11.97 3.30 18.39
N PHE A 184 13.15 2.74 18.64
CA PHE A 184 14.35 3.01 17.86
C PHE A 184 14.15 2.58 16.39
N LEU A 185 13.60 1.39 16.12
CA LEU A 185 13.34 0.93 14.75
C LEU A 185 12.43 1.89 14.00
N GLN A 186 11.36 2.37 14.64
CA GLN A 186 10.43 3.32 14.02
C GLN A 186 11.09 4.68 13.75
N TYR A 187 11.95 5.16 14.65
CA TYR A 187 12.75 6.36 14.42
C TYR A 187 13.65 6.22 13.18
N ILE A 188 14.37 5.10 13.07
CA ILE A 188 15.24 4.82 11.93
C ILE A 188 14.44 4.72 10.63
N PHE A 189 13.32 3.98 10.64
CA PHE A 189 12.44 3.86 9.49
C PHE A 189 11.98 5.23 8.97
N VAL A 190 11.43 6.06 9.85
CA VAL A 190 10.92 7.39 9.46
C VAL A 190 12.06 8.30 9.00
N LYS A 191 13.24 8.22 9.64
CA LYS A 191 14.43 8.99 9.23
C LYS A 191 14.87 8.60 7.81
N GLN A 192 14.99 7.31 7.51
CA GLN A 192 15.38 6.82 6.18
C GLN A 192 14.31 7.16 5.12
N PHE A 193 13.03 6.97 5.43
CA PHE A 193 11.95 7.29 4.50
C PHE A 193 11.89 8.79 4.17
N ASN A 194 12.06 9.66 5.16
CA ASN A 194 12.09 11.10 4.94
C ASN A 194 13.26 11.53 4.05
N LEU A 195 14.44 10.91 4.20
CA LEU A 195 15.58 11.20 3.31
C LEU A 195 15.29 10.77 1.87
N LEU A 196 14.70 9.58 1.68
CA LEU A 196 14.26 9.12 0.36
C LEU A 196 13.20 10.06 -0.25
N LYS A 197 12.22 10.49 0.55
CA LYS A 197 11.18 11.45 0.11
C LYS A 197 11.78 12.78 -0.31
N ILE A 198 12.74 13.33 0.46
CA ILE A 198 13.47 14.54 0.08
C ILE A 198 14.18 14.36 -1.26
N HIS A 199 14.86 13.23 -1.47
CA HIS A 199 15.50 12.92 -2.74
C HIS A 199 14.50 12.85 -3.90
N ALA A 200 13.37 12.15 -3.69
CA ALA A 200 12.29 12.07 -4.68
C ALA A 200 11.76 13.46 -5.07
N HIS A 201 11.54 14.36 -4.10
CA HIS A 201 11.12 15.73 -4.37
C HIS A 201 12.16 16.53 -5.17
N GLN A 202 13.45 16.37 -4.88
CA GLN A 202 14.53 17.01 -5.65
C GLN A 202 14.52 16.57 -7.13
N LYS A 203 14.04 15.36 -7.41
CA LYS A 203 13.89 14.79 -8.76
C LYS A 203 12.52 15.08 -9.39
N GLY A 204 11.59 15.72 -8.67
CA GLY A 204 10.23 16.01 -9.14
C GLY A 204 9.29 14.80 -9.06
N ILE A 205 9.61 13.80 -8.24
CA ILE A 205 8.80 12.61 -8.00
C ILE A 205 7.97 12.79 -6.73
N SER A 206 6.66 12.64 -6.83
CA SER A 206 5.74 12.48 -5.70
C SER A 206 5.67 11.02 -5.30
N ILE A 207 5.71 10.73 -4.00
CA ILE A 207 5.50 9.37 -3.50
C ILE A 207 4.01 9.21 -3.16
N MET A 208 3.36 8.28 -3.87
CA MET A 208 1.96 7.92 -3.64
C MET A 208 1.92 6.66 -2.78
N GLY A 209 1.40 6.83 -1.56
CA GLY A 209 1.16 5.73 -0.64
C GLY A 209 -0.20 5.10 -0.82
N ASP A 210 -0.40 3.96 -0.20
CA ASP A 210 -1.64 3.20 -0.20
C ASP A 210 -2.13 2.99 1.23
N LEU A 211 -3.39 3.32 1.48
CA LEU A 211 -4.01 3.27 2.79
C LEU A 211 -5.09 2.18 2.81
N PRO A 212 -4.83 1.01 3.40
CA PRO A 212 -5.87 -0.01 3.57
C PRO A 212 -7.06 0.56 4.33
N LEU A 213 -8.29 0.28 3.89
CA LEU A 213 -9.46 0.73 4.64
C LEU A 213 -9.48 0.12 6.04
N TYR A 214 -9.39 -1.19 6.12
CA TYR A 214 -9.46 -1.93 7.37
C TYR A 214 -8.08 -2.08 8.03
N VAL A 215 -8.05 -2.66 9.22
CA VAL A 215 -6.85 -3.00 9.98
C VAL A 215 -6.91 -4.47 10.38
N GLY A 216 -5.77 -5.07 10.68
CA GLY A 216 -5.72 -6.44 11.19
C GLY A 216 -6.44 -6.55 12.54
N ASP A 217 -7.08 -7.69 12.78
CA ASP A 217 -7.70 -8.04 14.07
C ASP A 217 -6.66 -8.11 15.20
N ASP A 218 -5.46 -8.57 14.88
CA ASP A 218 -4.30 -8.62 15.77
C ASP A 218 -3.43 -7.36 15.68
N SER A 219 -4.03 -6.18 15.66
CA SER A 219 -3.29 -4.92 15.49
C SER A 219 -3.20 -4.08 16.75
N ALA A 220 -2.15 -3.24 16.82
CA ALA A 220 -2.05 -2.19 17.83
C ALA A 220 -3.25 -1.24 17.77
N ASP A 221 -3.84 -1.06 16.59
CA ASP A 221 -5.02 -0.21 16.41
C ASP A 221 -6.23 -0.81 17.14
N VAL A 222 -6.48 -2.11 16.98
CA VAL A 222 -7.56 -2.82 17.69
C VAL A 222 -7.30 -2.83 19.19
N TYR A 223 -6.09 -3.12 19.62
CA TYR A 223 -5.70 -3.15 21.03
C TYR A 223 -5.88 -1.80 21.73
N GLU A 224 -5.42 -0.72 21.11
CA GLU A 224 -5.42 0.63 21.68
C GLU A 224 -6.74 1.40 21.48
N TYR A 225 -7.43 1.13 20.39
CA TYR A 225 -8.64 1.85 20.00
C TYR A 225 -9.88 0.94 19.91
N ARG A 226 -9.96 -0.09 20.76
CA ARG A 226 -10.99 -1.15 20.72
C ARG A 226 -12.43 -0.64 20.56
N LYS A 227 -12.78 0.53 21.14
CA LYS A 227 -14.10 1.16 21.00
C LYS A 227 -14.39 1.68 19.60
N CYS A 228 -13.37 1.81 18.74
CA CYS A 228 -13.55 2.18 17.34
C CYS A 228 -14.00 1.01 16.46
N PHE A 229 -14.04 -0.20 17.02
CA PHE A 229 -14.36 -1.43 16.29
C PHE A 229 -15.52 -2.19 16.95
N GLN A 230 -16.23 -2.96 16.15
CA GLN A 230 -17.37 -3.80 16.61
C GLN A 230 -16.83 -5.09 17.25
N LEU A 231 -16.34 -4.99 18.48
CA LEU A 231 -15.75 -6.10 19.23
C LEU A 231 -16.62 -6.46 20.44
N ASP A 232 -16.46 -7.69 20.94
CA ASP A 232 -16.91 -8.07 22.27
C ASP A 232 -15.87 -7.71 23.36
N ASP A 233 -16.15 -8.08 24.60
CA ASP A 233 -15.27 -7.77 25.73
C ASP A 233 -13.95 -8.56 25.73
N LYS A 234 -13.85 -9.61 24.90
CA LYS A 234 -12.67 -10.47 24.72
C LYS A 234 -11.90 -10.19 23.43
N PHE A 235 -12.14 -9.06 22.78
CA PHE A 235 -11.58 -8.67 21.48
C PHE A 235 -12.05 -9.47 20.27
N TYR A 236 -12.98 -10.42 20.39
CA TYR A 236 -13.53 -11.08 19.21
C TYR A 236 -14.37 -10.08 18.40
N PRO A 237 -14.17 -10.01 17.08
CA PRO A 237 -15.04 -9.25 16.20
C PRO A 237 -16.49 -9.78 16.30
N LYS A 238 -17.47 -8.90 16.34
CA LYS A 238 -18.88 -9.27 16.17
C LYS A 238 -19.21 -9.55 14.72
N PHE A 239 -18.64 -8.74 13.86
CA PHE A 239 -18.73 -8.81 12.41
C PHE A 239 -17.37 -8.50 11.80
N VAL A 240 -17.12 -9.07 10.61
CA VAL A 240 -15.90 -8.89 9.84
C VAL A 240 -16.18 -8.41 8.43
N SER A 241 -15.15 -7.83 7.82
CA SER A 241 -15.19 -7.31 6.46
C SER A 241 -15.14 -8.43 5.42
N GLY A 242 -15.66 -8.11 4.25
CA GLY A 242 -15.59 -8.95 3.07
C GLY A 242 -16.17 -8.23 1.85
N ALA A 243 -16.31 -8.98 0.76
CA ALA A 243 -17.07 -8.57 -0.42
C ALA A 243 -18.24 -9.53 -0.64
N SER A 244 -19.35 -9.02 -1.13
CA SER A 244 -20.53 -9.83 -1.49
C SER A 244 -20.19 -10.85 -2.57
N PRO A 245 -20.91 -11.96 -2.65
CA PRO A 245 -20.88 -12.83 -3.83
C PRO A 245 -21.11 -12.04 -5.11
N ASP A 246 -20.29 -12.32 -6.13
CA ASP A 246 -20.34 -11.70 -7.44
C ASP A 246 -20.09 -12.73 -8.55
N TYR A 247 -19.94 -12.26 -9.80
CA TYR A 247 -19.64 -13.13 -10.93
C TYR A 247 -18.29 -13.85 -10.79
N PHE A 248 -17.31 -13.24 -10.15
CA PHE A 248 -15.95 -13.78 -9.98
C PHE A 248 -15.83 -14.71 -8.78
N SER A 249 -16.63 -14.49 -7.73
CA SER A 249 -16.62 -15.28 -6.50
C SER A 249 -18.04 -15.58 -6.01
N LYS A 250 -18.49 -16.82 -6.24
CA LYS A 250 -19.82 -17.29 -5.79
C LYS A 250 -20.01 -17.29 -4.27
N ASP A 251 -18.91 -17.35 -3.53
CA ASP A 251 -18.89 -17.33 -2.06
C ASP A 251 -18.60 -15.93 -1.49
N GLY A 252 -18.36 -14.94 -2.38
CA GLY A 252 -17.82 -13.66 -2.01
C GLY A 252 -16.38 -13.79 -1.53
N GLN A 253 -15.85 -12.71 -0.94
CA GLN A 253 -14.52 -12.72 -0.34
C GLN A 253 -14.66 -12.43 1.16
N LEU A 254 -14.15 -13.31 2.00
CA LEU A 254 -14.10 -13.13 3.44
C LEU A 254 -12.70 -12.56 3.80
N TRP A 255 -12.62 -11.26 4.09
CA TRP A 255 -11.35 -10.62 4.42
C TRP A 255 -11.00 -10.75 5.91
N GLY A 256 -12.01 -10.86 6.77
CA GLY A 256 -11.82 -11.17 8.19
C GLY A 256 -11.44 -10.00 9.09
N HIS A 257 -11.28 -8.78 8.58
CA HIS A 257 -10.94 -7.62 9.41
C HIS A 257 -12.12 -7.16 10.26
N PRO A 258 -11.90 -6.69 11.49
CA PRO A 258 -12.95 -6.15 12.34
C PRO A 258 -13.58 -4.89 11.70
N LEU A 259 -14.90 -4.79 11.78
CA LEU A 259 -15.61 -3.63 11.27
C LEU A 259 -15.54 -2.45 12.24
N TYR A 260 -15.55 -1.24 11.69
CA TYR A 260 -15.58 -0.01 12.48
C TYR A 260 -16.94 0.18 13.16
N ASP A 261 -16.93 0.67 14.41
CA ASP A 261 -18.11 1.26 15.06
C ASP A 261 -18.24 2.72 14.62
N TRP A 262 -18.94 2.92 13.51
CA TRP A 262 -19.12 4.25 12.92
C TRP A 262 -19.90 5.21 13.83
N ASP A 263 -20.79 4.71 14.71
CA ASP A 263 -21.52 5.54 15.68
C ASP A 263 -20.58 6.06 16.76
N TYR A 264 -19.70 5.23 17.28
CA TYR A 264 -18.66 5.66 18.22
C TYR A 264 -17.67 6.62 17.55
N LEU A 265 -17.23 6.31 16.34
CA LEU A 265 -16.33 7.19 15.59
C LEU A 265 -16.98 8.56 15.34
N LYS A 266 -18.23 8.62 14.98
CA LYS A 266 -18.99 9.86 14.82
C LYS A 266 -19.05 10.67 16.12
N LYS A 267 -19.38 10.02 17.26
CA LYS A 267 -19.41 10.65 18.59
C LYS A 267 -18.05 11.24 18.99
N THR A 268 -16.95 10.61 18.55
CA THR A 268 -15.58 11.09 18.79
C THR A 268 -15.04 11.98 17.66
N ARG A 269 -15.92 12.48 16.77
CA ARG A 269 -15.57 13.31 15.61
C ARG A 269 -14.52 12.66 14.71
N TYR A 270 -14.59 11.35 14.54
CA TYR A 270 -13.66 10.52 13.75
C TYR A 270 -12.19 10.68 14.12
N ASN A 271 -11.88 10.99 15.37
CA ASN A 271 -10.52 11.29 15.82
C ASN A 271 -9.47 10.23 15.45
N PHE A 272 -9.84 8.93 15.47
CA PHE A 272 -8.95 7.84 15.03
C PHE A 272 -8.61 8.00 13.54
N TRP A 273 -9.61 8.15 12.68
CA TRP A 273 -9.43 8.30 11.24
C TRP A 273 -8.71 9.60 10.86
N ILE A 274 -9.03 10.71 11.51
CA ILE A 274 -8.35 11.99 11.28
C ILE A 274 -6.85 11.88 11.60
N LYS A 275 -6.50 11.23 12.72
CA LYS A 275 -5.10 10.98 13.07
C LYS A 275 -4.40 10.07 12.07
N ARG A 276 -5.10 9.04 11.59
CA ARG A 276 -4.59 8.10 10.60
C ARG A 276 -4.32 8.79 9.27
N LEU A 277 -5.29 9.54 8.75
CA LEU A 277 -5.15 10.31 7.52
C LEU A 277 -4.06 11.39 7.65
N LYS A 278 -4.05 12.13 8.75
CA LYS A 278 -3.03 13.16 9.00
C LYS A 278 -1.62 12.57 8.98
N TRP A 279 -1.38 11.49 9.71
CA TRP A 279 -0.06 10.84 9.76
C TRP A 279 0.37 10.34 8.39
N ASN A 280 -0.50 9.65 7.67
CA ASN A 280 -0.17 9.16 6.34
C ASN A 280 0.06 10.29 5.34
N ASN A 281 -0.65 11.41 5.44
CA ASN A 281 -0.42 12.61 4.62
C ASN A 281 0.91 13.33 4.95
N GLU A 282 1.44 13.15 6.17
CA GLU A 282 2.80 13.61 6.51
C GLU A 282 3.88 12.71 5.86
N ILE A 283 3.61 11.40 5.80
CA ILE A 283 4.52 10.42 5.19
C ILE A 283 4.49 10.50 3.66
N PHE A 284 3.31 10.47 3.04
CA PHE A 284 3.14 10.43 1.58
C PHE A 284 2.68 11.79 1.03
N ASP A 285 2.88 12.00 -0.26
CA ASP A 285 2.42 13.20 -0.98
C ASP A 285 1.00 13.05 -1.50
N ILE A 286 0.65 11.83 -1.87
CA ILE A 286 -0.66 11.41 -2.38
C ILE A 286 -1.07 10.14 -1.63
N LEU A 287 -2.32 10.03 -1.21
CA LEU A 287 -2.88 8.83 -0.59
C LEU A 287 -3.89 8.16 -1.53
N ARG A 288 -3.61 6.92 -1.95
CA ARG A 288 -4.66 6.04 -2.47
C ARG A 288 -5.41 5.45 -1.27
N VAL A 289 -6.70 5.67 -1.21
CA VAL A 289 -7.56 5.06 -0.20
C VAL A 289 -8.22 3.83 -0.80
N ASP A 290 -7.87 2.69 -0.25
CA ASP A 290 -8.39 1.39 -0.64
C ASP A 290 -9.86 1.24 -0.28
N HIS A 291 -10.63 0.53 -1.11
CA HIS A 291 -12.04 0.18 -0.89
C HIS A 291 -12.96 1.36 -0.50
N PHE A 292 -12.89 2.46 -1.24
CA PHE A 292 -13.63 3.71 -0.95
C PHE A 292 -15.16 3.51 -0.83
N ARG A 293 -15.73 2.53 -1.57
CA ARG A 293 -17.16 2.25 -1.50
C ARG A 293 -17.66 2.01 -0.07
N ALA A 294 -16.81 1.52 0.83
CA ALA A 294 -17.21 1.23 2.20
C ALA A 294 -17.55 2.49 3.03
N PHE A 295 -17.19 3.68 2.57
CA PHE A 295 -17.71 4.90 3.17
C PHE A 295 -19.18 5.17 2.79
N ASP A 296 -19.67 4.58 1.70
CA ASP A 296 -21.06 4.59 1.31
C ASP A 296 -21.79 3.36 1.86
N THR A 297 -21.37 2.16 1.48
CA THR A 297 -21.87 0.88 2.02
C THR A 297 -20.74 -0.13 2.10
N TYR A 298 -20.76 -0.95 3.16
CA TYR A 298 -19.81 -2.03 3.36
C TYR A 298 -20.50 -3.37 3.61
N TRP A 299 -19.81 -4.45 3.21
CA TRP A 299 -20.29 -5.82 3.42
C TRP A 299 -19.91 -6.31 4.80
N SER A 300 -20.91 -6.62 5.62
CA SER A 300 -20.77 -7.05 7.01
C SER A 300 -21.10 -8.52 7.13
N VAL A 301 -20.11 -9.34 7.49
CA VAL A 301 -20.23 -10.77 7.64
C VAL A 301 -20.17 -11.14 9.13
N PRO A 302 -21.09 -11.98 9.66
CA PRO A 302 -20.98 -12.45 11.05
C PRO A 302 -19.63 -13.14 11.31
N TYR A 303 -19.00 -12.84 12.43
CA TYR A 303 -17.72 -13.48 12.78
C TYR A 303 -17.92 -15.01 12.91
N GLY A 304 -16.98 -15.79 12.38
CA GLY A 304 -17.05 -17.24 12.36
C GLY A 304 -17.81 -17.86 11.17
N SER A 305 -18.37 -17.04 10.26
CA SER A 305 -18.94 -17.53 9.00
C SER A 305 -17.86 -18.20 8.14
N ALA A 306 -18.22 -19.28 7.47
CA ALA A 306 -17.29 -20.01 6.59
C ALA A 306 -17.04 -19.29 5.26
N THR A 307 -17.99 -18.49 4.80
CA THR A 307 -17.92 -17.71 3.55
C THR A 307 -18.53 -16.33 3.74
N ALA A 308 -18.38 -15.45 2.76
CA ALA A 308 -19.01 -14.13 2.81
C ALA A 308 -20.51 -14.13 2.43
N ARG A 309 -21.12 -15.27 2.08
CA ARG A 309 -22.53 -15.35 1.66
C ARG A 309 -23.53 -14.89 2.74
N GLU A 310 -23.19 -15.09 4.01
CA GLU A 310 -24.05 -14.72 5.15
C GLU A 310 -24.02 -13.22 5.48
N GLY A 311 -23.28 -12.45 4.70
CA GLY A 311 -23.14 -11.02 4.91
C GLY A 311 -24.37 -10.23 4.49
N LYS A 312 -24.36 -8.94 4.83
CA LYS A 312 -25.34 -7.94 4.42
C LYS A 312 -24.69 -6.58 4.21
N TRP A 313 -25.29 -5.78 3.33
CA TRP A 313 -24.90 -4.40 3.13
C TRP A 313 -25.34 -3.53 4.30
N ILE A 314 -24.39 -2.74 4.82
CA ILE A 314 -24.61 -1.77 5.90
C ILE A 314 -24.21 -0.39 5.39
N GLU A 315 -24.99 0.64 5.70
CA GLU A 315 -24.68 2.02 5.38
C GLU A 315 -23.42 2.48 6.09
N GLY A 316 -22.53 3.11 5.33
CA GLY A 316 -21.29 3.72 5.82
C GLY A 316 -21.50 5.15 6.36
N PRO A 317 -20.43 5.82 6.79
CA PRO A 317 -20.50 7.15 7.38
C PRO A 317 -20.69 8.29 6.35
N SER A 318 -20.48 8.01 5.06
CA SER A 318 -20.74 8.86 3.90
C SER A 318 -20.26 10.33 4.06
N TYR A 319 -21.05 11.29 3.63
CA TYR A 319 -20.75 12.73 3.68
C TYR A 319 -20.30 13.21 5.05
N HIS A 320 -20.93 12.72 6.12
CA HIS A 320 -20.62 13.18 7.47
C HIS A 320 -19.17 12.90 7.88
N PHE A 321 -18.60 11.80 7.38
CA PHE A 321 -17.19 11.45 7.61
C PHE A 321 -16.28 12.37 6.78
N LEU A 322 -16.51 12.47 5.47
CA LEU A 322 -15.68 13.25 4.57
C LEU A 322 -15.73 14.76 4.87
N ASP A 323 -16.89 15.30 5.27
CA ASP A 323 -17.01 16.67 5.78
C ASP A 323 -16.08 16.90 6.98
N SER A 324 -16.05 15.93 7.92
CA SER A 324 -15.17 16.01 9.08
C SER A 324 -13.69 15.90 8.69
N VAL A 325 -13.35 15.09 7.68
CA VAL A 325 -12.00 14.96 7.13
C VAL A 325 -11.55 16.28 6.50
N TYR A 326 -12.28 16.81 5.51
CA TYR A 326 -11.84 18.00 4.78
C TYR A 326 -11.92 19.27 5.62
N LYS A 327 -12.77 19.32 6.63
CA LYS A 327 -12.75 20.41 7.62
C LYS A 327 -11.45 20.46 8.41
N GLN A 328 -10.83 19.30 8.71
CA GLN A 328 -9.61 19.21 9.52
C GLN A 328 -8.35 19.09 8.68
N LEU A 329 -8.45 18.52 7.48
CA LEU A 329 -7.36 18.25 6.55
C LEU A 329 -7.68 18.80 5.15
N PRO A 330 -7.82 20.13 4.99
CA PRO A 330 -8.30 20.73 3.72
C PRO A 330 -7.32 20.56 2.54
N LYS A 331 -6.10 20.16 2.80
CA LYS A 331 -5.04 19.93 1.78
C LYS A 331 -4.70 18.45 1.60
N LEU A 332 -5.62 17.55 1.97
CA LEU A 332 -5.41 16.13 1.80
C LEU A 332 -5.53 15.76 0.31
N ASN A 333 -4.42 15.32 -0.28
CA ASN A 333 -4.39 14.77 -1.64
C ASN A 333 -4.79 13.29 -1.61
N MET A 334 -6.01 12.99 -2.05
CA MET A 334 -6.57 11.65 -1.98
C MET A 334 -7.03 11.18 -3.35
N ILE A 335 -6.65 9.96 -3.72
CA ILE A 335 -7.18 9.18 -4.84
C ILE A 335 -7.96 8.03 -4.23
N VAL A 336 -9.09 7.66 -4.79
CA VAL A 336 -9.97 6.66 -4.19
C VAL A 336 -10.13 5.44 -5.08
N GLU A 337 -10.01 4.27 -4.48
CA GLU A 337 -10.30 3.02 -5.15
C GLU A 337 -11.82 2.82 -5.19
N ASP A 338 -12.39 3.00 -6.38
CA ASP A 338 -13.79 2.89 -6.71
C ASP A 338 -14.03 1.82 -7.80
N LEU A 339 -13.45 0.65 -7.60
CA LEU A 339 -13.56 -0.50 -8.49
C LEU A 339 -14.68 -1.47 -8.06
N GLY A 340 -15.09 -2.34 -8.98
CA GLY A 340 -16.14 -3.35 -8.77
C GLY A 340 -17.56 -2.84 -9.06
N GLU A 341 -18.56 -3.58 -8.59
CA GLU A 341 -19.96 -3.17 -8.72
C GLU A 341 -20.29 -2.06 -7.72
N LEU A 342 -20.55 -0.88 -8.23
CA LEU A 342 -20.83 0.31 -7.43
C LEU A 342 -22.23 0.80 -7.65
N ARG A 343 -22.91 1.20 -6.59
CA ARG A 343 -24.17 1.96 -6.69
C ARG A 343 -23.88 3.43 -7.02
N PRO A 344 -24.83 4.16 -7.63
CA PRO A 344 -24.62 5.56 -8.04
C PRO A 344 -24.13 6.48 -6.90
N GLN A 345 -24.56 6.23 -5.67
CA GLN A 345 -24.21 7.04 -4.49
C GLN A 345 -22.70 7.05 -4.20
N VAL A 346 -21.97 5.99 -4.56
CA VAL A 346 -20.48 5.97 -4.44
C VAL A 346 -19.85 7.00 -5.37
N HIS A 347 -20.35 7.09 -6.61
CA HIS A 347 -19.88 8.09 -7.57
C HIS A 347 -20.27 9.51 -7.15
N GLU A 348 -21.50 9.71 -6.68
CA GLU A 348 -21.97 11.00 -6.15
C GLU A 348 -21.11 11.45 -4.97
N LEU A 349 -20.78 10.55 -4.04
CA LEU A 349 -19.90 10.83 -2.90
C LEU A 349 -18.49 11.22 -3.34
N ARG A 350 -17.88 10.46 -4.27
CA ARG A 350 -16.57 10.76 -4.85
C ARG A 350 -16.55 12.13 -5.53
N ASP A 351 -17.53 12.37 -6.40
CA ASP A 351 -17.60 13.58 -7.24
C ASP A 351 -17.90 14.83 -6.41
N HIS A 352 -18.69 14.70 -5.30
CA HIS A 352 -18.95 15.81 -4.39
C HIS A 352 -17.68 16.41 -3.76
N TYR A 353 -16.67 15.58 -3.51
CA TYR A 353 -15.38 16.02 -2.96
C TYR A 353 -14.29 16.17 -4.02
N ASP A 354 -14.66 16.14 -5.30
CA ASP A 354 -13.73 16.27 -6.44
C ASP A 354 -12.57 15.27 -6.38
N LEU A 355 -12.86 14.02 -5.97
CA LEU A 355 -11.85 12.98 -5.83
C LEU A 355 -11.61 12.24 -7.14
N LEU A 356 -10.33 11.96 -7.43
CA LEU A 356 -9.97 11.10 -8.55
C LEU A 356 -10.29 9.64 -8.21
N GLY A 357 -11.18 9.03 -9.01
CA GLY A 357 -11.42 7.59 -8.99
C GLY A 357 -10.43 6.84 -9.88
N MET A 358 -10.48 5.52 -9.85
CA MET A 358 -9.58 4.64 -10.61
C MET A 358 -10.28 3.99 -11.80
N LYS A 359 -9.53 3.81 -12.89
CA LYS A 359 -9.92 2.99 -14.04
C LYS A 359 -8.80 1.99 -14.36
N VAL A 360 -9.16 0.71 -14.49
CA VAL A 360 -8.22 -0.36 -14.84
C VAL A 360 -8.55 -0.86 -16.23
N MET A 361 -7.58 -0.79 -17.14
CA MET A 361 -7.79 -1.12 -18.54
C MET A 361 -8.22 -2.57 -18.75
N GLN A 362 -7.69 -3.50 -17.97
CA GLN A 362 -8.08 -4.91 -18.06
C GLN A 362 -9.58 -5.15 -17.80
N PHE A 363 -10.27 -4.24 -17.10
CA PHE A 363 -11.71 -4.32 -16.83
C PHE A 363 -12.56 -3.49 -17.80
N SER A 364 -11.92 -2.74 -18.69
CA SER A 364 -12.58 -1.70 -19.49
C SER A 364 -13.15 -2.20 -20.80
N PHE A 365 -12.95 -3.45 -21.18
CA PHE A 365 -13.33 -4.03 -22.47
C PHE A 365 -14.29 -5.22 -22.35
N GLY A 366 -15.34 -5.07 -21.51
CA GLY A 366 -16.37 -6.11 -21.29
C GLY A 366 -17.25 -6.44 -22.50
N GLU A 367 -18.14 -7.47 -22.38
CA GLU A 367 -18.94 -7.97 -23.52
C GLU A 367 -19.96 -6.99 -24.09
N ASP A 368 -20.51 -6.10 -23.27
CA ASP A 368 -21.58 -5.15 -23.70
C ASP A 368 -21.06 -3.90 -24.40
N GLU A 369 -19.76 -3.68 -24.44
CA GLU A 369 -19.15 -2.44 -24.95
C GLU A 369 -18.87 -2.42 -26.45
N ARG A 370 -19.40 -3.39 -27.21
CA ARG A 370 -19.28 -3.46 -28.69
C ARG A 370 -19.80 -2.22 -29.42
N LYS A 371 -20.52 -1.33 -28.75
CA LYS A 371 -21.23 -0.20 -29.38
C LYS A 371 -20.76 1.18 -28.92
N VAL A 372 -19.88 1.28 -27.95
CA VAL A 372 -19.48 2.57 -27.39
C VAL A 372 -18.00 2.78 -27.69
N LYS A 373 -17.66 3.92 -28.29
CA LYS A 373 -16.28 4.41 -28.29
C LYS A 373 -15.86 4.54 -26.84
N TYR A 374 -15.05 3.61 -26.36
CA TYR A 374 -14.58 3.61 -24.99
C TYR A 374 -13.81 4.92 -24.73
N LYS A 375 -14.36 5.78 -23.92
CA LYS A 375 -13.74 7.05 -23.55
C LYS A 375 -13.41 7.05 -22.07
N ILE A 376 -12.11 7.06 -21.76
CA ILE A 376 -11.64 7.25 -20.39
C ILE A 376 -11.98 8.68 -19.95
N PRO A 377 -12.65 8.89 -18.79
CA PRO A 377 -12.88 10.23 -18.25
C PRO A 377 -11.55 10.95 -18.00
N GLN A 378 -11.55 12.28 -18.18
CA GLN A 378 -10.36 13.07 -17.84
C GLN A 378 -10.08 13.06 -16.34
N HIS A 379 -11.11 13.22 -15.50
CA HIS A 379 -11.02 13.29 -14.05
C HIS A 379 -10.93 11.87 -13.43
N CYS A 380 -9.82 11.16 -13.68
CA CYS A 380 -9.54 9.86 -13.09
C CYS A 380 -8.04 9.53 -13.16
N VAL A 381 -7.68 8.47 -12.46
CA VAL A 381 -6.38 7.78 -12.59
C VAL A 381 -6.60 6.49 -13.35
N VAL A 382 -5.88 6.30 -14.46
CA VAL A 382 -5.96 5.09 -15.28
C VAL A 382 -4.74 4.20 -15.05
N TYR A 383 -4.98 2.90 -15.03
CA TYR A 383 -3.96 1.86 -14.86
C TYR A 383 -4.04 0.84 -16.01
N THR A 384 -2.92 0.26 -16.43
CA THR A 384 -2.95 -0.98 -17.22
C THR A 384 -3.48 -2.14 -16.39
N GLY A 385 -3.02 -2.25 -15.17
CA GLY A 385 -3.41 -3.15 -14.09
C GLY A 385 -2.89 -2.61 -12.76
N THR A 386 -3.40 -3.12 -11.65
CA THR A 386 -2.90 -2.83 -10.30
C THR A 386 -2.03 -3.99 -9.79
N HIS A 387 -1.64 -3.93 -8.53
CA HIS A 387 -0.94 -5.03 -7.85
C HIS A 387 -1.78 -6.32 -7.72
N ASP A 388 -3.09 -6.23 -7.86
CA ASP A 388 -4.04 -7.37 -7.77
C ASP A 388 -4.34 -8.00 -9.14
N ASN A 389 -4.04 -7.29 -10.22
CA ASN A 389 -4.27 -7.78 -11.55
C ASN A 389 -3.15 -8.72 -12.03
N ALA A 390 -3.43 -9.51 -13.05
CA ALA A 390 -2.40 -10.13 -13.88
C ALA A 390 -1.51 -9.04 -14.49
N THR A 391 -0.23 -9.33 -14.76
CA THR A 391 0.55 -8.43 -15.61
C THR A 391 -0.14 -8.29 -16.97
N LEU A 392 0.05 -7.19 -17.65
CA LEU A 392 -0.60 -6.94 -18.95
C LEU A 392 -0.30 -8.05 -19.98
N LYS A 393 0.94 -8.58 -19.95
CA LYS A 393 1.32 -9.72 -20.79
C LYS A 393 0.59 -11.00 -20.40
N GLN A 394 0.54 -11.33 -19.10
CA GLN A 394 -0.21 -12.49 -18.60
C GLN A 394 -1.69 -12.38 -18.98
N TRP A 395 -2.30 -11.21 -18.74
CA TRP A 395 -3.69 -10.96 -19.09
C TRP A 395 -3.96 -11.19 -20.58
N TYR A 396 -3.07 -10.69 -21.47
CA TYR A 396 -3.18 -10.91 -22.90
C TYR A 396 -3.02 -12.39 -23.27
N GLU A 397 -2.09 -13.13 -22.65
CA GLU A 397 -1.88 -14.56 -22.90
C GLU A 397 -3.13 -15.38 -22.52
N GLU A 398 -3.81 -15.01 -21.45
CA GLU A 398 -5.01 -15.65 -20.90
C GLU A 398 -6.33 -15.14 -21.52
N LEU A 399 -6.28 -14.16 -22.42
CA LEU A 399 -7.46 -13.58 -23.05
C LEU A 399 -8.09 -14.56 -24.06
N ASP A 400 -9.38 -14.87 -23.88
CA ASP A 400 -10.13 -15.81 -24.71
C ASP A 400 -10.32 -15.28 -26.14
N ASP A 401 -10.68 -14.01 -26.31
CA ASP A 401 -10.98 -13.39 -27.62
C ASP A 401 -9.98 -12.29 -27.99
N LYS A 402 -8.82 -12.72 -28.45
CA LYS A 402 -7.75 -11.81 -28.90
C LYS A 402 -8.11 -11.03 -30.17
N GLU A 403 -8.87 -11.64 -31.07
CA GLU A 403 -9.27 -10.96 -32.33
C GLU A 403 -10.21 -9.80 -32.05
N ARG A 404 -11.15 -9.98 -31.12
CA ARG A 404 -12.02 -8.89 -30.68
C ARG A 404 -11.21 -7.73 -30.09
N MET A 405 -10.21 -8.03 -29.25
CA MET A 405 -9.34 -7.00 -28.67
C MET A 405 -8.55 -6.25 -29.73
N LYS A 406 -8.06 -6.95 -30.77
CA LYS A 406 -7.42 -6.30 -31.93
C LYS A 406 -8.36 -5.33 -32.66
N GLU A 407 -9.62 -5.73 -32.85
CA GLU A 407 -10.64 -4.86 -33.49
C GLU A 407 -10.92 -3.62 -32.61
N ILE A 408 -11.02 -3.77 -31.31
CA ILE A 408 -11.18 -2.65 -30.38
C ILE A 408 -10.00 -1.69 -30.49
N MET A 409 -8.76 -2.20 -30.42
CA MET A 409 -7.56 -1.36 -30.49
C MET A 409 -7.43 -0.67 -31.88
N LYS A 410 -7.77 -1.34 -32.96
CA LYS A 410 -7.86 -0.71 -34.30
C LYS A 410 -8.92 0.40 -34.33
N GLY A 411 -10.08 0.16 -33.72
CA GLY A 411 -11.13 1.17 -33.60
C GLY A 411 -10.72 2.41 -32.78
N LEU A 412 -9.77 2.25 -31.87
CA LEU A 412 -9.13 3.32 -31.09
C LEU A 412 -7.95 3.99 -31.81
N GLY A 413 -7.57 3.50 -33.00
CA GLY A 413 -6.50 4.08 -33.82
C GLY A 413 -5.12 3.43 -33.67
N TYR A 414 -5.05 2.25 -33.06
CA TYR A 414 -3.82 1.46 -32.90
C TYR A 414 -3.70 0.39 -33.99
N ILE A 415 -2.49 -0.14 -34.17
CA ILE A 415 -2.23 -1.08 -35.30
C ILE A 415 -2.86 -2.45 -35.06
N GLY A 416 -2.92 -2.89 -33.78
CA GLY A 416 -3.46 -4.19 -33.38
C GLY A 416 -2.52 -5.38 -33.66
N GLU A 417 -1.24 -5.14 -33.94
CA GLU A 417 -0.24 -6.19 -34.15
C GLU A 417 0.38 -6.66 -32.81
N ASN A 418 0.70 -5.70 -31.93
CA ASN A 418 1.17 -5.98 -30.57
C ASN A 418 0.21 -5.38 -29.54
N LEU A 419 -0.78 -6.17 -29.12
CA LEU A 419 -1.83 -5.69 -28.22
C LEU A 419 -1.32 -5.23 -26.85
N VAL A 420 -0.24 -5.81 -26.36
CA VAL A 420 0.37 -5.40 -25.07
C VAL A 420 0.93 -3.97 -25.19
N GLU A 421 1.66 -3.69 -26.26
CA GLU A 421 2.20 -2.34 -26.54
C GLU A 421 1.08 -1.34 -26.87
N ASP A 422 0.08 -1.74 -27.66
CA ASP A 422 -1.05 -0.89 -27.99
C ASP A 422 -1.86 -0.49 -26.77
N MET A 423 -2.14 -1.44 -25.83
CA MET A 423 -2.85 -1.15 -24.60
C MET A 423 -2.03 -0.29 -23.65
N LEU A 424 -0.72 -0.53 -23.56
CA LEU A 424 0.19 0.33 -22.81
C LEU A 424 0.18 1.76 -23.35
N ALA A 425 0.31 1.90 -24.69
CA ALA A 425 0.27 3.19 -25.37
C ALA A 425 -1.08 3.89 -25.13
N TYR A 426 -2.20 3.18 -25.29
CA TYR A 426 -3.53 3.73 -25.04
C TYR A 426 -3.69 4.21 -23.59
N THR A 427 -3.25 3.43 -22.61
CA THR A 427 -3.28 3.82 -21.19
C THR A 427 -2.51 5.12 -20.94
N LEU A 428 -1.38 5.30 -21.58
CA LEU A 428 -0.59 6.53 -21.47
C LEU A 428 -1.20 7.70 -22.26
N GLU A 429 -1.77 7.46 -23.44
CA GLU A 429 -2.26 8.51 -24.36
C GLU A 429 -3.70 8.98 -24.07
N CYS A 430 -4.53 8.18 -23.37
CA CYS A 430 -5.91 8.51 -23.06
C CYS A 430 -6.06 9.84 -22.28
N ASP A 431 -7.29 10.34 -22.18
CA ASP A 431 -7.59 11.66 -21.61
C ASP A 431 -7.40 11.75 -20.08
N ALA A 432 -7.28 10.64 -19.36
CA ALA A 432 -7.11 10.63 -17.91
C ALA A 432 -6.00 11.59 -17.45
N VAL A 433 -6.24 12.34 -16.41
CA VAL A 433 -5.26 13.30 -15.89
C VAL A 433 -4.01 12.60 -15.35
N ILE A 434 -4.16 11.44 -14.71
CA ILE A 434 -3.04 10.63 -14.25
C ILE A 434 -3.09 9.25 -14.92
N SER A 435 -1.95 8.75 -15.38
CA SER A 435 -1.78 7.39 -15.86
C SER A 435 -0.68 6.72 -15.05
N ILE A 436 -0.98 5.58 -14.41
CA ILE A 436 -0.02 4.80 -13.62
C ILE A 436 0.14 3.43 -14.23
N VAL A 437 1.38 3.01 -14.44
CA VAL A 437 1.71 1.71 -15.05
C VAL A 437 2.60 0.92 -14.10
N PRO A 438 2.28 -0.35 -13.80
CA PRO A 438 3.21 -1.25 -13.13
C PRO A 438 4.51 -1.38 -13.92
N LEU A 439 5.64 -1.38 -13.23
CA LEU A 439 6.94 -1.56 -13.91
C LEU A 439 6.98 -2.86 -14.70
N GLN A 440 6.33 -3.91 -14.22
CA GLN A 440 6.25 -5.20 -14.90
C GLN A 440 5.59 -5.11 -16.28
N ASP A 441 4.57 -4.27 -16.41
CA ASP A 441 3.87 -4.04 -17.67
C ASP A 441 4.73 -3.25 -18.64
N LEU A 442 5.46 -2.23 -18.16
CA LEU A 442 6.42 -1.46 -18.95
C LEU A 442 7.55 -2.34 -19.51
N LEU A 443 7.99 -3.33 -18.72
CA LEU A 443 9.09 -4.22 -19.11
C LEU A 443 8.60 -5.48 -19.85
N GLY A 444 7.28 -5.66 -20.03
CA GLY A 444 6.70 -6.80 -20.71
C GLY A 444 6.88 -8.13 -19.96
N TYR A 445 6.95 -8.10 -18.62
CA TYR A 445 7.08 -9.29 -17.80
C TYR A 445 5.76 -10.07 -17.72
N GLY A 446 5.86 -11.41 -17.66
CA GLY A 446 4.71 -12.31 -17.61
C GLY A 446 4.23 -12.61 -16.18
N LYS A 447 3.54 -13.75 -16.05
CA LYS A 447 2.95 -14.20 -14.77
C LYS A 447 3.93 -14.37 -13.62
N GLU A 448 5.21 -14.60 -13.93
CA GLU A 448 6.27 -14.72 -12.93
C GLU A 448 6.49 -13.44 -12.11
N ALA A 449 6.10 -12.29 -12.68
CA ALA A 449 6.22 -10.98 -12.08
C ALA A 449 4.91 -10.48 -11.42
N ARG A 450 3.87 -11.30 -11.37
CA ARG A 450 2.62 -10.95 -10.67
C ARG A 450 2.86 -10.73 -9.19
N ILE A 451 2.27 -9.66 -8.63
CA ILE A 451 2.42 -9.28 -7.21
C ILE A 451 1.47 -10.08 -6.33
N ASN A 452 0.18 -10.11 -6.66
CA ASN A 452 -0.85 -10.74 -5.87
C ASN A 452 -1.90 -11.45 -6.73
N LEU A 453 -2.45 -12.54 -6.20
CA LEU A 453 -3.64 -13.20 -6.70
C LEU A 453 -4.72 -13.11 -5.61
N PRO A 454 -5.72 -12.21 -5.77
CA PRO A 454 -6.77 -12.00 -4.78
C PRO A 454 -7.50 -13.27 -4.41
N GLY A 455 -7.96 -13.37 -3.16
CA GLY A 455 -8.65 -14.53 -2.63
C GLY A 455 -7.76 -15.75 -2.34
N THR A 456 -6.43 -15.60 -2.45
CA THR A 456 -5.47 -16.67 -2.15
C THR A 456 -4.45 -16.26 -1.11
N VAL A 457 -3.97 -17.24 -0.34
CA VAL A 457 -2.84 -17.08 0.58
C VAL A 457 -1.74 -18.03 0.14
N GLY A 458 -0.53 -17.52 -0.09
CA GLY A 458 0.56 -18.37 -0.53
C GLY A 458 1.89 -17.63 -0.74
N PRO A 459 2.99 -18.38 -0.92
CA PRO A 459 4.33 -17.80 -1.01
C PRO A 459 4.57 -16.98 -2.28
N HIS A 460 3.65 -17.05 -3.25
CA HIS A 460 3.74 -16.27 -4.48
C HIS A 460 3.20 -14.86 -4.34
N ASN A 461 2.29 -14.62 -3.39
CA ASN A 461 1.73 -13.31 -3.14
C ASN A 461 2.73 -12.41 -2.41
N TRP A 462 2.76 -11.13 -2.75
CA TRP A 462 3.52 -10.07 -2.08
C TRP A 462 5.03 -10.29 -2.03
N SER A 463 5.58 -11.13 -2.91
CA SER A 463 6.97 -11.60 -2.81
C SER A 463 7.83 -11.35 -4.04
N TYR A 464 7.24 -10.93 -5.17
CA TYR A 464 8.00 -10.66 -6.39
C TYR A 464 9.05 -9.58 -6.17
N LYS A 465 10.28 -9.83 -6.65
CA LYS A 465 11.42 -8.93 -6.48
C LYS A 465 12.28 -8.91 -7.74
N LEU A 466 12.69 -7.73 -8.15
CA LEU A 466 13.72 -7.54 -9.17
C LEU A 466 15.10 -7.98 -8.65
N THR A 467 15.96 -8.41 -9.56
CA THR A 467 17.37 -8.69 -9.25
C THR A 467 18.30 -7.55 -9.63
N SER A 468 17.92 -6.75 -10.65
CA SER A 468 18.64 -5.53 -11.08
C SER A 468 17.65 -4.56 -11.76
N PHE A 469 18.15 -3.37 -12.13
CA PHE A 469 17.43 -2.41 -12.97
C PHE A 469 17.89 -2.42 -14.43
N ASP A 470 18.67 -3.38 -14.87
CA ASP A 470 19.25 -3.40 -16.22
C ASP A 470 18.18 -3.29 -17.32
N ASP A 471 17.10 -4.07 -17.21
CA ASP A 471 16.00 -4.02 -18.18
C ASP A 471 15.31 -2.65 -18.18
N TYR A 472 15.13 -2.05 -17.01
CA TYR A 472 14.54 -0.72 -16.89
C TYR A 472 15.44 0.35 -17.51
N GLN A 473 16.72 0.31 -17.21
CA GLN A 473 17.71 1.25 -17.78
C GLN A 473 17.77 1.15 -19.29
N ASN A 474 17.75 -0.06 -19.85
CA ASN A 474 17.76 -0.29 -21.30
C ASN A 474 16.51 0.26 -21.99
N GLN A 475 15.38 0.35 -21.31
CA GLN A 475 14.12 0.82 -21.89
C GLN A 475 13.84 2.32 -21.67
N ILE A 476 14.62 3.04 -20.89
CA ILE A 476 14.38 4.46 -20.56
C ILE A 476 14.09 5.32 -21.79
N GLN A 477 14.88 5.21 -22.84
CA GLN A 477 14.71 6.02 -24.04
C GLN A 477 13.38 5.73 -24.78
N ILE A 478 12.93 4.47 -24.74
CA ILE A 478 11.65 4.06 -25.33
C ILE A 478 10.52 4.66 -24.50
N ILE A 479 10.59 4.54 -23.19
CA ILE A 479 9.60 5.07 -22.24
C ILE A 479 9.49 6.59 -22.37
N GLN A 480 10.62 7.32 -22.46
CA GLN A 480 10.64 8.76 -22.70
C GLN A 480 9.88 9.16 -23.97
N LYS A 481 10.07 8.41 -25.05
CA LYS A 481 9.34 8.66 -26.31
C LYS A 481 7.85 8.43 -26.15
N MET A 482 7.45 7.37 -25.43
CA MET A 482 6.03 7.06 -25.15
C MET A 482 5.39 8.18 -24.32
N LEU A 483 6.02 8.60 -23.23
CA LEU A 483 5.51 9.66 -22.37
C LEU A 483 5.45 11.02 -23.08
N LYS A 484 6.46 11.35 -23.90
CA LYS A 484 6.43 12.55 -24.73
C LYS A 484 5.29 12.55 -25.73
N LYS A 485 5.05 11.41 -26.42
CA LYS A 485 3.91 11.25 -27.34
C LYS A 485 2.59 11.42 -26.60
N ALA A 486 2.48 10.86 -25.40
CA ALA A 486 1.32 10.96 -24.51
C ALA A 486 1.15 12.36 -23.88
N LYS A 487 2.10 13.28 -24.04
CA LYS A 487 2.12 14.61 -23.41
C LYS A 487 2.05 14.54 -21.87
N ARG A 488 2.77 13.61 -21.29
CA ARG A 488 2.83 13.39 -19.82
C ARG A 488 4.21 13.73 -19.23
#